data_5eca24f5b1eb7c74aa53407fc75456f0
#
_entry.id   5eca24f5b1eb7c74aa53407fc75456f0
#
_cell.length_a   1.000
_cell.length_b   1.000
_cell.length_c   1.000
_cell.angle_alpha   90.00
_cell.angle_beta   90.00
_cell.angle_gamma   90.00
#
_symmetry.space_group_name_H-M   'P 1'
#
loop_
_entity.id
_entity.type
_entity.pdbx_description
1 polymer ?
#
loop_
_entity_poly.entity_id
_entity_poly.type
_entity_poly.pdbx_seq_one_letter_code
_entity_poly.pdbx_strand_id
1 'polypeptide(L)'
;MTLAAALEELPDLEERTWVCEGSAQIGDGTVTCTAAHGEQDIREALANSCNVVFGQLAVELGGSTLERYAGKAGLTSRYSVNGIPTAAGSFSLTGISDNDLAWAGVGQYHDAVNPCSMLVYMGAIANGGRAAVPCLLLQVDTPGLPDLPQFTRRTGRLIARDTAETLADMMAYNVTAAYGTSRFPNMDLCAKSGTAEVGGGQAPHAWFTGFLRDEDHPYAFLVPVENGGSGSSAAGDVASRVLNALVSP
;
A
#
# COMPACT_ATOMS: atom_id res chain seq x y z
N MET A 1 2.31 0.64 -4.92
CA MET A 1 2.18 0.22 -6.33
C MET A 1 3.15 1.03 -7.20
N THR A 2 3.12 2.37 -7.21
CA THR A 2 4.05 3.23 -7.97
C THR A 2 5.51 2.90 -7.70
N LEU A 3 5.94 2.77 -6.42
CA LEU A 3 7.30 2.35 -6.10
C LEU A 3 7.65 0.96 -6.63
N ALA A 4 6.73 0.00 -6.60
CA ALA A 4 6.97 -1.32 -7.18
C ALA A 4 7.21 -1.23 -8.69
N ALA A 5 6.44 -0.41 -9.39
CA ALA A 5 6.65 -0.16 -10.82
C ALA A 5 8.02 0.52 -11.07
N ALA A 6 8.38 1.51 -10.26
CA ALA A 6 9.65 2.20 -10.39
C ALA A 6 10.85 1.27 -10.14
N LEU A 7 10.81 0.43 -9.13
CA LEU A 7 11.86 -0.57 -8.83
C LEU A 7 12.04 -1.60 -9.95
N GLU A 8 10.96 -1.97 -10.65
CA GLU A 8 11.03 -2.95 -11.74
C GLU A 8 11.37 -2.33 -13.11
N GLU A 9 11.07 -1.04 -13.34
CA GLU A 9 11.23 -0.39 -14.66
C GLU A 9 12.44 0.58 -14.71
N LEU A 10 12.93 1.07 -13.56
CA LEU A 10 14.00 2.05 -13.47
C LEU A 10 15.23 1.45 -12.77
N PRO A 11 16.22 0.93 -13.49
CA PRO A 11 17.29 0.12 -12.92
C PRO A 11 18.25 0.89 -11.98
N ASP A 12 18.28 2.21 -12.06
CA ASP A 12 19.13 3.09 -11.25
C ASP A 12 18.36 3.80 -10.13
N LEU A 13 17.12 3.40 -9.85
CA LEU A 13 16.24 4.10 -8.91
C LEU A 13 16.84 4.27 -7.51
N GLU A 14 17.48 3.23 -6.99
CA GLU A 14 18.04 3.23 -5.63
C GLU A 14 19.33 4.08 -5.51
N GLU A 15 19.93 4.49 -6.63
CA GLU A 15 21.11 5.36 -6.68
C GLU A 15 20.72 6.85 -6.82
N ARG A 16 19.44 7.14 -7.10
CA ARG A 16 18.94 8.50 -7.33
C ARG A 16 18.68 9.25 -6.04
N THR A 17 18.88 10.57 -6.09
CA THR A 17 18.44 11.51 -5.05
C THR A 17 17.53 12.59 -5.65
N TRP A 18 16.67 13.15 -4.82
CA TRP A 18 15.72 14.20 -5.16
C TRP A 18 15.77 15.30 -4.12
N VAL A 19 15.49 16.53 -4.54
CA VAL A 19 15.29 17.65 -3.62
C VAL A 19 13.81 18.03 -3.63
N CYS A 20 13.17 18.00 -2.45
CA CYS A 20 11.79 18.43 -2.26
C CYS A 20 11.74 19.74 -1.48
N GLU A 21 11.37 20.83 -2.14
CA GLU A 21 11.17 22.17 -1.55
C GLU A 21 9.73 22.39 -1.02
N GLY A 22 8.93 21.32 -0.89
CA GLY A 22 7.53 21.37 -0.44
C GLY A 22 6.52 21.40 -1.58
N SER A 23 6.95 21.71 -2.81
CA SER A 23 6.15 21.64 -4.02
C SER A 23 7.02 21.53 -5.27
N ALA A 24 6.44 21.07 -6.37
CA ALA A 24 7.08 21.10 -7.70
C ALA A 24 6.04 21.32 -8.79
N GLN A 25 6.44 22.03 -9.85
CA GLN A 25 5.67 22.10 -11.08
C GLN A 25 5.84 20.80 -11.85
N ILE A 26 4.72 20.12 -12.12
CA ILE A 26 4.69 18.88 -12.92
C ILE A 26 3.62 19.04 -13.99
N GLY A 27 4.04 19.04 -15.25
CA GLY A 27 3.13 19.35 -16.36
C GLY A 27 2.53 20.75 -16.23
N ASP A 28 1.23 20.87 -16.34
CA ASP A 28 0.46 22.11 -16.29
C ASP A 28 0.01 22.53 -14.88
N GLY A 29 0.36 21.75 -13.85
CA GLY A 29 -0.06 22.02 -12.47
C GLY A 29 1.07 21.83 -11.44
N THR A 30 0.72 22.08 -10.19
CA THR A 30 1.64 21.99 -9.06
C THR A 30 1.29 20.79 -8.18
N VAL A 31 2.29 19.96 -7.88
CA VAL A 31 2.18 18.93 -6.84
C VAL A 31 2.78 19.46 -5.54
N THR A 32 2.03 19.37 -4.45
CA THR A 32 2.41 19.85 -3.13
C THR A 32 2.67 18.71 -2.15
N CYS A 33 3.62 18.91 -1.26
CA CYS A 33 3.88 18.05 -0.10
C CYS A 33 3.39 18.68 1.20
N THR A 34 3.36 17.89 2.26
CA THR A 34 3.01 18.37 3.61
C THR A 34 4.09 19.26 4.22
N ALA A 35 5.35 19.12 3.74
CA ALA A 35 6.50 19.92 4.14
C ALA A 35 7.57 19.91 3.03
N ALA A 36 8.56 20.79 3.13
CA ALA A 36 9.80 20.66 2.40
C ALA A 36 10.63 19.54 3.04
N HIS A 37 10.94 18.49 2.27
CA HIS A 37 11.67 17.31 2.77
C HIS A 37 13.19 17.40 2.56
N GLY A 38 13.65 18.38 1.74
CA GLY A 38 15.06 18.53 1.40
C GLY A 38 15.56 17.44 0.44
N GLU A 39 16.86 17.17 0.49
CA GLU A 39 17.50 16.11 -0.27
C GLU A 39 17.17 14.75 0.36
N GLN A 40 16.79 13.79 -0.46
CA GLN A 40 16.32 12.46 -0.02
C GLN A 40 16.52 11.41 -1.12
N ASP A 41 16.80 10.20 -0.72
CA ASP A 41 16.74 9.02 -1.59
C ASP A 41 15.30 8.47 -1.71
N ILE A 42 15.12 7.38 -2.45
CA ILE A 42 13.78 6.77 -2.67
C ILE A 42 13.19 6.16 -1.38
N ARG A 43 14.03 5.66 -0.48
CA ARG A 43 13.63 5.09 0.81
C ARG A 43 13.12 6.17 1.76
N GLU A 44 13.84 7.29 1.84
CA GLU A 44 13.45 8.47 2.60
C GLU A 44 12.19 9.11 2.01
N ALA A 45 12.09 9.20 0.68
CA ALA A 45 10.90 9.69 -0.01
C ALA A 45 9.63 8.86 0.31
N LEU A 46 9.78 7.54 0.45
CA LEU A 46 8.69 6.68 0.90
C LEU A 46 8.31 6.97 2.35
N ALA A 47 9.28 7.10 3.26
CA ALA A 47 9.06 7.40 4.67
C ALA A 47 8.39 8.77 4.86
N ASN A 48 8.86 9.78 4.14
CA ASN A 48 8.31 11.13 4.13
C ASN A 48 6.96 11.23 3.40
N SER A 49 6.50 10.17 2.72
CA SER A 49 5.34 10.24 1.80
C SER A 49 5.46 11.42 0.81
N CYS A 50 6.61 11.58 0.17
CA CYS A 50 6.93 12.73 -0.65
C CYS A 50 6.14 12.72 -1.97
N ASN A 51 5.10 13.55 -2.08
CA ASN A 51 4.27 13.66 -3.27
C ASN A 51 5.08 14.11 -4.49
N VAL A 52 6.07 15.00 -4.30
CA VAL A 52 6.92 15.50 -5.40
C VAL A 52 7.69 14.36 -6.04
N VAL A 53 8.37 13.53 -5.26
CA VAL A 53 9.15 12.40 -5.79
C VAL A 53 8.23 11.38 -6.47
N PHE A 54 7.15 10.96 -5.80
CA PHE A 54 6.24 9.96 -6.37
C PHE A 54 5.45 10.49 -7.57
N GLY A 55 5.15 11.78 -7.61
CA GLY A 55 4.55 12.42 -8.78
C GLY A 55 5.49 12.45 -9.98
N GLN A 56 6.77 12.78 -9.78
CA GLN A 56 7.79 12.73 -10.84
C GLN A 56 7.99 11.31 -11.36
N LEU A 57 8.08 10.32 -10.47
CA LEU A 57 8.18 8.91 -10.85
C LEU A 57 6.96 8.42 -11.63
N ALA A 58 5.76 8.86 -11.26
CA ALA A 58 4.54 8.51 -11.98
C ALA A 58 4.56 9.01 -13.43
N VAL A 59 5.00 10.24 -13.64
CA VAL A 59 5.11 10.82 -15.00
C VAL A 59 6.22 10.12 -15.79
N GLU A 60 7.38 9.82 -15.18
CA GLU A 60 8.48 9.09 -15.82
C GLU A 60 8.04 7.68 -16.26
N LEU A 61 7.26 6.97 -15.43
CA LEU A 61 6.72 5.64 -15.73
C LEU A 61 5.62 5.66 -16.79
N GLY A 62 4.83 6.70 -16.81
CA GLY A 62 3.68 6.86 -17.69
C GLY A 62 2.43 6.09 -17.23
N GLY A 63 1.26 6.61 -17.63
CA GLY A 63 -0.05 6.09 -17.19
C GLY A 63 -0.29 4.63 -17.54
N SER A 64 0.08 4.21 -18.75
CA SER A 64 -0.09 2.81 -19.19
C SER A 64 0.73 1.82 -18.37
N THR A 65 1.93 2.21 -17.93
CA THR A 65 2.75 1.39 -17.02
C THR A 65 2.07 1.27 -15.66
N LEU A 66 1.60 2.37 -15.08
CA LEU A 66 0.93 2.35 -13.78
C LEU A 66 -0.37 1.53 -13.81
N GLU A 67 -1.20 1.64 -14.88
CA GLU A 67 -2.38 0.80 -15.06
C GLU A 67 -2.01 -0.69 -15.13
N ARG A 68 -0.97 -1.04 -15.87
CA ARG A 68 -0.47 -2.42 -15.96
C ARG A 68 -0.04 -2.95 -14.60
N TYR A 69 0.68 -2.15 -13.80
CA TYR A 69 1.09 -2.53 -12.45
C TYR A 69 -0.07 -2.60 -11.48
N ALA A 70 -1.06 -1.72 -11.55
CA ALA A 70 -2.29 -1.81 -10.77
C ALA A 70 -3.06 -3.11 -11.05
N GLY A 71 -3.15 -3.49 -12.32
CA GLY A 71 -3.73 -4.78 -12.74
C GLY A 71 -2.92 -5.98 -12.24
N LYS A 72 -1.60 -5.99 -12.44
CA LYS A 72 -0.68 -7.04 -11.97
C LYS A 72 -0.74 -7.21 -10.44
N ALA A 73 -0.78 -6.11 -9.70
CA ALA A 73 -0.90 -6.09 -8.25
C ALA A 73 -2.27 -6.57 -7.73
N GLY A 74 -3.24 -6.80 -8.61
CA GLY A 74 -4.59 -7.22 -8.25
C GLY A 74 -5.47 -6.10 -7.67
N LEU A 75 -5.04 -4.84 -7.77
CA LEU A 75 -5.78 -3.70 -7.21
C LEU A 75 -7.09 -3.42 -7.95
N THR A 76 -7.16 -3.79 -9.24
CA THR A 76 -8.38 -3.71 -10.06
C THR A 76 -9.18 -5.01 -10.06
N SER A 77 -8.76 -6.03 -9.33
CA SER A 77 -9.40 -7.34 -9.32
C SER A 77 -10.63 -7.38 -8.42
N ARG A 78 -11.57 -8.26 -8.76
CA ARG A 78 -12.63 -8.70 -7.85
C ARG A 78 -12.21 -10.01 -7.20
N TYR A 79 -12.39 -10.09 -5.90
CA TYR A 79 -12.24 -11.34 -5.16
C TYR A 79 -13.61 -11.90 -4.82
N SER A 80 -13.71 -13.22 -4.70
CA SER A 80 -14.89 -13.88 -4.16
C SER A 80 -14.51 -14.48 -2.80
N VAL A 81 -15.00 -13.86 -1.75
CA VAL A 81 -14.76 -14.30 -0.37
C VAL A 81 -15.90 -15.22 0.04
N ASN A 82 -15.70 -16.53 -0.10
CA ASN A 82 -16.74 -17.56 0.14
C ASN A 82 -18.06 -17.30 -0.59
N GLY A 83 -17.99 -16.91 -1.86
CA GLY A 83 -19.16 -16.61 -2.68
C GLY A 83 -19.64 -15.16 -2.63
N ILE A 84 -19.11 -14.33 -1.73
CA ILE A 84 -19.43 -12.90 -1.65
C ILE A 84 -18.44 -12.13 -2.53
N PRO A 85 -18.88 -11.50 -3.63
CA PRO A 85 -17.97 -10.76 -4.49
C PRO A 85 -17.59 -9.41 -3.88
N THR A 86 -16.32 -9.01 -3.99
CA THR A 86 -15.88 -7.65 -3.68
C THR A 86 -16.12 -6.72 -4.87
N ALA A 87 -16.11 -5.41 -4.63
CA ALA A 87 -16.00 -4.44 -5.71
C ALA A 87 -14.62 -4.55 -6.40
N ALA A 88 -14.51 -4.14 -7.65
CA ALA A 88 -13.23 -3.91 -8.32
C ALA A 88 -12.70 -2.52 -7.97
N GLY A 89 -11.37 -2.35 -7.97
CA GLY A 89 -10.76 -1.04 -8.05
C GLY A 89 -10.78 -0.49 -9.48
N SER A 90 -10.48 0.78 -9.65
CA SER A 90 -10.39 1.45 -10.95
C SER A 90 -9.15 2.32 -11.03
N PHE A 91 -8.46 2.22 -12.16
CA PHE A 91 -7.33 3.05 -12.55
C PHE A 91 -7.51 3.37 -14.03
N SER A 92 -7.59 4.66 -14.38
CA SER A 92 -7.74 5.13 -15.75
C SER A 92 -6.77 6.29 -15.98
N LEU A 93 -5.53 5.95 -16.29
CA LEU A 93 -4.37 6.84 -16.26
C LEU A 93 -3.79 7.08 -17.65
N THR A 94 -4.22 6.33 -18.66
CA THR A 94 -3.74 6.50 -20.03
C THR A 94 -4.36 7.74 -20.67
N GLY A 95 -3.52 8.68 -21.10
CA GLY A 95 -3.94 9.89 -21.82
C GLY A 95 -4.44 11.05 -20.93
N ILE A 96 -4.27 10.97 -19.61
CA ILE A 96 -4.49 12.10 -18.70
C ILE A 96 -3.28 13.05 -18.70
N SER A 97 -3.43 14.25 -18.12
CA SER A 97 -2.32 15.21 -18.03
C SER A 97 -1.20 14.70 -17.11
N ASP A 98 0.01 15.24 -17.26
CA ASP A 98 1.14 14.89 -16.39
C ASP A 98 0.85 15.26 -14.92
N ASN A 99 0.12 16.35 -14.68
CA ASN A 99 -0.27 16.74 -13.33
C ASN A 99 -1.26 15.75 -12.71
N ASP A 100 -2.28 15.35 -13.45
CA ASP A 100 -3.24 14.34 -13.00
C ASP A 100 -2.55 12.99 -12.76
N LEU A 101 -1.63 12.61 -13.66
CA LEU A 101 -0.84 11.39 -13.51
C LEU A 101 0.07 11.42 -12.28
N ALA A 102 0.67 12.56 -11.99
CA ALA A 102 1.46 12.75 -10.78
C ALA A 102 0.61 12.55 -9.52
N TRP A 103 -0.59 13.14 -9.47
CA TRP A 103 -1.51 12.94 -8.36
C TRP A 103 -2.04 11.52 -8.25
N ALA A 104 -2.32 10.84 -9.36
CA ALA A 104 -2.66 9.42 -9.37
C ALA A 104 -1.52 8.56 -8.83
N GLY A 105 -0.27 8.88 -9.19
CA GLY A 105 0.92 8.16 -8.72
C GLY A 105 1.15 8.22 -7.22
N VAL A 106 0.66 9.26 -6.53
CA VAL A 106 0.68 9.35 -5.06
C VAL A 106 -0.56 8.74 -4.41
N GLY A 107 -1.52 8.24 -5.19
CA GLY A 107 -2.74 7.61 -4.69
C GLY A 107 -3.90 8.58 -4.46
N GLN A 108 -3.93 9.67 -5.22
CA GLN A 108 -5.02 10.64 -5.28
C GLN A 108 -5.71 10.58 -6.67
N TYR A 109 -6.34 11.64 -7.11
CA TYR A 109 -7.08 11.71 -8.37
C TYR A 109 -8.34 10.84 -8.34
N HIS A 110 -8.65 10.11 -9.41
CA HIS A 110 -9.84 9.26 -9.51
C HIS A 110 -9.55 7.77 -9.30
N ASP A 111 -8.39 7.45 -8.74
CA ASP A 111 -8.03 6.07 -8.43
C ASP A 111 -8.86 5.53 -7.27
N ALA A 112 -9.43 4.36 -7.46
CA ALA A 112 -10.19 3.68 -6.42
C ALA A 112 -9.66 2.26 -6.19
N VAL A 113 -9.45 1.90 -4.94
CA VAL A 113 -8.98 0.58 -4.53
C VAL A 113 -9.95 -0.04 -3.54
N ASN A 114 -10.30 -1.30 -3.77
CA ASN A 114 -11.06 -2.07 -2.79
C ASN A 114 -10.15 -2.44 -1.60
N PRO A 115 -10.57 -2.25 -0.35
CA PRO A 115 -9.78 -2.62 0.84
C PRO A 115 -9.30 -4.08 0.84
N CYS A 116 -10.13 -5.02 0.38
CA CYS A 116 -9.73 -6.41 0.27
C CYS A 116 -8.57 -6.61 -0.73
N SER A 117 -8.60 -5.92 -1.87
CA SER A 117 -7.52 -5.97 -2.86
C SER A 117 -6.21 -5.41 -2.31
N MET A 118 -6.28 -4.33 -1.56
CA MET A 118 -5.11 -3.74 -0.90
C MET A 118 -4.54 -4.68 0.17
N LEU A 119 -5.39 -5.32 0.98
CA LEU A 119 -4.95 -6.32 1.96
C LEU A 119 -4.24 -7.51 1.30
N VAL A 120 -4.80 -8.01 0.18
CA VAL A 120 -4.16 -9.08 -0.61
C VAL A 120 -2.80 -8.62 -1.14
N TYR A 121 -2.69 -7.39 -1.61
CA TYR A 121 -1.43 -6.85 -2.10
C TYR A 121 -0.38 -6.72 -0.98
N MET A 122 -0.77 -6.28 0.22
CA MET A 122 0.12 -6.28 1.40
C MET A 122 0.59 -7.70 1.75
N GLY A 123 -0.32 -8.67 1.74
CA GLY A 123 0.03 -10.08 1.93
C GLY A 123 0.98 -10.62 0.84
N ALA A 124 0.89 -10.11 -0.39
CA ALA A 124 1.82 -10.48 -1.45
C ALA A 124 3.22 -9.90 -1.23
N ILE A 125 3.33 -8.64 -0.79
CA ILE A 125 4.63 -8.05 -0.41
C ILE A 125 5.25 -8.86 0.73
N ALA A 126 4.48 -9.15 1.79
CA ALA A 126 4.93 -9.93 2.93
C ALA A 126 5.44 -11.34 2.56
N ASN A 127 4.90 -11.95 1.51
CA ASN A 127 5.15 -13.35 1.14
C ASN A 127 5.80 -13.50 -0.25
N GLY A 128 6.80 -12.67 -0.54
CA GLY A 128 7.65 -12.75 -1.72
C GLY A 128 6.89 -12.75 -3.05
N GLY A 129 5.83 -11.96 -3.14
CA GLY A 129 5.08 -11.65 -4.35
C GLY A 129 3.82 -12.47 -4.59
N ARG A 130 3.39 -13.31 -3.66
CA ARG A 130 2.14 -14.10 -3.73
C ARG A 130 1.38 -14.01 -2.41
N ALA A 131 0.06 -13.93 -2.48
CA ALA A 131 -0.81 -13.88 -1.30
C ALA A 131 -1.74 -15.09 -1.21
N ALA A 132 -2.35 -15.28 -0.04
CA ALA A 132 -3.53 -16.12 0.10
C ALA A 132 -4.72 -15.45 -0.61
N VAL A 133 -5.55 -16.26 -1.27
CA VAL A 133 -6.87 -15.80 -1.75
C VAL A 133 -7.76 -15.63 -0.52
N PRO A 134 -8.45 -14.49 -0.37
CA PRO A 134 -9.27 -14.24 0.81
C PRO A 134 -10.34 -15.31 1.03
N CYS A 135 -10.43 -15.82 2.25
CA CYS A 135 -11.50 -16.70 2.67
C CYS A 135 -11.87 -16.43 4.14
N LEU A 136 -13.13 -16.65 4.52
CA LEU A 136 -13.66 -16.53 5.88
C LEU A 136 -13.93 -17.87 6.51
N LEU A 137 -14.20 -18.92 5.69
CA LEU A 137 -14.44 -20.27 6.17
C LEU A 137 -13.12 -21.02 6.25
N LEU A 138 -12.76 -21.46 7.45
CA LEU A 138 -11.58 -22.29 7.69
C LEU A 138 -11.91 -23.79 7.62
N GLN A 139 -13.12 -24.16 8.07
CA GLN A 139 -13.57 -25.53 8.17
C GLN A 139 -15.09 -25.60 8.07
N VAL A 140 -15.62 -26.71 7.57
CA VAL A 140 -17.03 -27.04 7.59
C VAL A 140 -17.18 -28.39 8.28
N ASP A 141 -17.79 -28.39 9.46
CA ASP A 141 -18.10 -29.60 10.20
C ASP A 141 -19.44 -30.16 9.72
N THR A 142 -19.43 -31.38 9.19
CA THR A 142 -20.64 -32.06 8.74
C THR A 142 -20.85 -33.30 9.61
N PRO A 143 -21.94 -33.39 10.38
CA PRO A 143 -22.21 -34.57 11.23
C PRO A 143 -22.16 -35.86 10.44
N GLY A 144 -21.29 -36.80 10.86
CA GLY A 144 -21.16 -38.12 10.25
C GLY A 144 -20.23 -38.19 9.01
N LEU A 145 -19.60 -37.09 8.62
CA LEU A 145 -18.58 -37.09 7.58
C LEU A 145 -17.24 -36.63 8.18
N PRO A 146 -16.10 -37.05 7.59
CA PRO A 146 -14.81 -36.52 7.98
C PRO A 146 -14.75 -35.00 7.72
N ASP A 147 -14.08 -34.26 8.61
CA ASP A 147 -13.82 -32.83 8.42
C ASP A 147 -13.07 -32.60 7.11
N LEU A 148 -13.63 -31.74 6.27
CA LEU A 148 -13.00 -31.36 5.01
C LEU A 148 -12.15 -30.11 5.24
N PRO A 149 -10.80 -30.23 5.29
CA PRO A 149 -9.95 -29.05 5.42
C PRO A 149 -10.10 -28.16 4.19
N GLN A 150 -10.28 -26.87 4.42
CA GLN A 150 -10.21 -25.89 3.33
C GLN A 150 -8.76 -25.65 2.95
N PHE A 151 -8.44 -25.89 1.70
CA PHE A 151 -7.12 -25.56 1.17
C PHE A 151 -7.02 -24.06 0.90
N THR A 152 -6.06 -23.39 1.52
CA THR A 152 -5.76 -21.99 1.21
C THR A 152 -5.26 -21.89 -0.23
N ARG A 153 -6.06 -21.30 -1.10
CA ARG A 153 -5.66 -20.98 -2.46
C ARG A 153 -4.70 -19.80 -2.45
N ARG A 154 -3.70 -19.83 -3.32
CA ARG A 154 -2.77 -18.71 -3.50
C ARG A 154 -3.06 -17.96 -4.79
N THR A 155 -2.77 -16.67 -4.79
CA THR A 155 -2.81 -15.83 -5.99
C THR A 155 -1.73 -16.24 -6.98
N GLY A 156 -1.82 -15.79 -8.22
CA GLY A 156 -0.66 -15.66 -9.09
C GLY A 156 0.39 -14.74 -8.46
N ARG A 157 1.52 -14.55 -9.15
CA ARG A 157 2.52 -13.58 -8.71
C ARG A 157 2.03 -12.16 -8.99
N LEU A 158 1.82 -11.38 -7.94
CA LEU A 158 1.31 -10.00 -8.00
C LEU A 158 2.44 -8.96 -8.10
N ILE A 159 3.64 -9.31 -7.64
CA ILE A 159 4.84 -8.48 -7.64
C ILE A 159 6.07 -9.41 -7.74
N ALA A 160 7.16 -8.96 -8.31
CA ALA A 160 8.40 -9.72 -8.33
C ALA A 160 8.91 -9.98 -6.90
N ARG A 161 9.65 -11.07 -6.69
CA ARG A 161 10.11 -11.45 -5.36
C ARG A 161 11.07 -10.41 -4.79
N ASP A 162 12.08 -10.06 -5.56
CA ASP A 162 13.12 -9.14 -5.13
C ASP A 162 12.51 -7.75 -4.86
N THR A 163 11.58 -7.30 -5.70
CA THR A 163 10.82 -6.06 -5.47
C THR A 163 9.99 -6.11 -4.19
N ALA A 164 9.38 -7.26 -3.87
CA ALA A 164 8.63 -7.42 -2.63
C ALA A 164 9.56 -7.33 -1.40
N GLU A 165 10.75 -7.93 -1.46
CA GLU A 165 11.76 -7.89 -0.40
C GLU A 165 12.26 -6.46 -0.20
N THR A 166 12.64 -5.74 -1.27
CA THR A 166 13.04 -4.32 -1.21
C THR A 166 11.93 -3.42 -0.61
N LEU A 167 10.69 -3.59 -1.06
CA LEU A 167 9.56 -2.84 -0.50
C LEU A 167 9.34 -3.13 0.98
N ALA A 168 9.46 -4.37 1.39
CA ALA A 168 9.32 -4.76 2.79
C ALA A 168 10.39 -4.07 3.67
N ASP A 169 11.65 -4.00 3.20
CA ASP A 169 12.73 -3.29 3.89
C ASP A 169 12.48 -1.78 4.00
N MET A 170 12.02 -1.17 2.91
CA MET A 170 11.65 0.25 2.92
C MET A 170 10.44 0.52 3.83
N MET A 171 9.45 -0.38 3.88
CA MET A 171 8.29 -0.26 4.76
C MET A 171 8.66 -0.48 6.24
N ALA A 172 9.64 -1.32 6.56
CA ALA A 172 10.19 -1.43 7.91
C ALA A 172 10.91 -0.15 8.33
N TYR A 173 11.69 0.46 7.43
CA TYR A 173 12.31 1.75 7.66
C TYR A 173 11.28 2.86 7.98
N ASN A 174 10.12 2.89 7.30
CA ASN A 174 9.07 3.87 7.59
C ASN A 174 8.64 3.84 9.06
N VAL A 175 8.62 2.66 9.69
CA VAL A 175 8.18 2.54 11.09
C VAL A 175 9.14 3.28 12.02
N THR A 176 10.44 3.14 11.80
CA THR A 176 11.44 3.84 12.60
C THR A 176 11.55 5.31 12.27
N ALA A 177 11.48 5.66 10.98
CA ALA A 177 11.69 7.03 10.50
C ALA A 177 10.45 7.94 10.69
N ALA A 178 9.24 7.40 10.53
CA ALA A 178 8.03 8.21 10.45
C ALA A 178 6.97 7.91 11.53
N TYR A 179 6.87 6.67 12.03
CA TYR A 179 5.75 6.31 12.92
C TYR A 179 6.13 6.15 14.39
N GLY A 180 7.41 5.90 14.65
CA GLY A 180 7.95 5.70 16.01
C GLY A 180 7.74 4.27 16.53
N THR A 181 8.84 3.68 17.00
CA THR A 181 8.87 2.29 17.50
C THR A 181 8.11 2.10 18.82
N SER A 182 7.94 3.16 19.60
CA SER A 182 7.20 3.08 20.87
C SER A 182 5.71 2.72 20.72
N ARG A 183 5.13 2.99 19.55
CA ARG A 183 3.72 2.63 19.23
C ARG A 183 3.56 1.16 18.89
N PHE A 184 4.64 0.52 18.43
CA PHE A 184 4.66 -0.86 17.94
C PHE A 184 5.85 -1.60 18.58
N PRO A 185 5.84 -1.76 19.92
CA PRO A 185 6.97 -2.37 20.63
C PRO A 185 7.07 -3.86 20.26
N ASN A 186 8.32 -4.32 20.11
CA ASN A 186 8.65 -5.73 19.87
C ASN A 186 7.99 -6.35 18.61
N MET A 187 7.71 -5.53 17.61
CA MET A 187 7.15 -5.98 16.34
C MET A 187 8.13 -5.73 15.18
N ASP A 188 8.35 -6.72 14.35
CA ASP A 188 9.01 -6.51 13.06
C ASP A 188 7.95 -6.04 12.04
N LEU A 189 7.54 -4.78 12.20
CA LEU A 189 6.46 -4.16 11.47
C LEU A 189 6.95 -3.50 10.19
N CYS A 190 6.31 -3.81 9.08
CA CYS A 190 6.40 -3.12 7.81
C CYS A 190 5.09 -2.36 7.55
N ALA A 191 5.11 -1.04 7.44
CA ALA A 191 3.89 -0.26 7.33
C ALA A 191 3.98 0.97 6.42
N LYS A 192 2.81 1.39 5.91
CA LYS A 192 2.63 2.66 5.19
C LYS A 192 1.30 3.30 5.56
N SER A 193 1.35 4.58 5.91
CA SER A 193 0.16 5.42 6.08
C SER A 193 -0.32 6.02 4.77
N GLY A 194 -1.59 6.35 4.69
CA GLY A 194 -2.20 7.12 3.62
C GLY A 194 -3.24 8.09 4.17
N THR A 195 -3.35 9.24 3.54
CA THR A 195 -4.37 10.24 3.81
C THR A 195 -4.99 10.59 2.46
N ALA A 196 -6.22 10.09 2.22
CA ALA A 196 -6.88 10.22 0.93
C ALA A 196 -7.95 11.31 1.01
N GLU A 197 -7.75 12.41 0.29
CA GLU A 197 -8.72 13.49 0.19
C GLU A 197 -9.95 13.05 -0.59
N VAL A 198 -11.14 13.40 -0.09
CA VAL A 198 -12.43 12.99 -0.68
C VAL A 198 -13.22 14.15 -1.25
N GLY A 199 -12.70 15.39 -1.11
CA GLY A 199 -13.38 16.59 -1.57
C GLY A 199 -14.61 16.99 -0.75
N GLY A 200 -15.40 17.96 -1.26
CA GLY A 200 -16.64 18.37 -0.62
C GLY A 200 -16.52 18.95 0.79
N GLY A 201 -15.32 19.36 1.24
CA GLY A 201 -15.08 19.87 2.58
C GLY A 201 -15.10 18.81 3.68
N GLN A 202 -15.12 17.53 3.33
CA GLN A 202 -15.04 16.42 4.28
C GLN A 202 -13.59 16.17 4.70
N ALA A 203 -13.40 15.62 5.91
CA ALA A 203 -12.10 15.18 6.35
C ALA A 203 -11.61 14.00 5.46
N PRO A 204 -10.30 13.92 5.18
CA PRO A 204 -9.73 12.82 4.40
C PRO A 204 -10.00 11.45 5.01
N HIS A 205 -10.00 10.40 4.19
CA HIS A 205 -9.96 9.03 4.68
C HIS A 205 -8.54 8.70 5.18
N ALA A 206 -8.46 8.20 6.40
CA ALA A 206 -7.21 7.75 7.00
C ALA A 206 -6.96 6.27 6.68
N TRP A 207 -5.74 5.94 6.24
CA TRP A 207 -5.33 4.57 5.92
C TRP A 207 -4.04 4.22 6.64
N PHE A 208 -3.98 3.02 7.21
CA PHE A 208 -2.75 2.43 7.72
C PHE A 208 -2.72 0.96 7.36
N THR A 209 -1.68 0.54 6.64
CA THR A 209 -1.59 -0.81 6.11
C THR A 209 -0.17 -1.36 6.20
N GLY A 210 -0.06 -2.68 6.28
CA GLY A 210 1.23 -3.33 6.37
C GLY A 210 1.15 -4.80 6.75
N PHE A 211 2.23 -5.30 7.32
CA PHE A 211 2.35 -6.68 7.77
C PHE A 211 3.46 -6.81 8.82
N LEU A 212 3.42 -7.92 9.56
CA LEU A 212 4.50 -8.33 10.45
C LEU A 212 5.38 -9.36 9.74
N ARG A 213 6.72 -9.23 9.89
CA ARG A 213 7.69 -10.25 9.42
C ARG A 213 7.92 -11.37 10.44
N ASP A 214 7.22 -11.34 11.55
CA ASP A 214 7.28 -12.32 12.61
C ASP A 214 6.69 -13.65 12.14
N GLU A 215 7.45 -14.75 12.28
CA GLU A 215 7.00 -16.09 11.88
C GLU A 215 5.87 -16.62 12.77
N ASP A 216 5.83 -16.22 14.04
CA ASP A 216 4.80 -16.59 15.01
C ASP A 216 3.49 -15.78 14.79
N HIS A 217 3.62 -14.57 14.20
CA HIS A 217 2.49 -13.65 13.96
C HIS A 217 2.49 -13.12 12.51
N PRO A 218 2.33 -14.00 11.50
CA PRO A 218 2.44 -13.62 10.08
C PRO A 218 1.19 -12.88 9.59
N TYR A 219 0.88 -11.73 10.18
CA TYR A 219 -0.32 -10.96 9.89
C TYR A 219 -0.04 -9.88 8.85
N ALA A 220 -0.87 -9.82 7.80
CA ALA A 220 -1.05 -8.61 7.00
C ALA A 220 -2.32 -7.90 7.47
N PHE A 221 -2.30 -6.58 7.49
CA PHE A 221 -3.42 -5.78 7.98
C PHE A 221 -3.69 -4.55 7.11
N LEU A 222 -4.92 -4.08 7.20
CA LEU A 222 -5.38 -2.84 6.60
C LEU A 222 -6.41 -2.19 7.52
N VAL A 223 -6.21 -0.95 7.86
CA VAL A 223 -7.11 -0.13 8.68
C VAL A 223 -7.51 1.11 7.88
N PRO A 224 -8.68 1.14 7.22
CA PRO A 224 -9.28 2.35 6.69
C PRO A 224 -10.20 2.97 7.76
N VAL A 225 -10.15 4.30 7.91
CA VAL A 225 -11.08 5.07 8.74
C VAL A 225 -11.67 6.17 7.87
N GLU A 226 -12.94 6.04 7.52
CA GLU A 226 -13.65 7.03 6.71
C GLU A 226 -13.71 8.37 7.45
N ASN A 227 -13.34 9.45 6.75
CA ASN A 227 -13.27 10.81 7.29
C ASN A 227 -12.45 10.92 8.61
N GLY A 228 -11.46 10.02 8.76
CA GLY A 228 -10.62 9.93 9.95
C GLY A 228 -9.50 10.96 10.04
N GLY A 229 -9.26 11.73 8.98
CA GLY A 229 -8.18 12.72 8.91
C GLY A 229 -6.82 12.06 8.61
N SER A 230 -5.87 12.16 9.51
CA SER A 230 -4.49 11.68 9.28
C SER A 230 -4.37 10.14 9.38
N GLY A 231 -3.78 9.54 8.34
CA GLY A 231 -3.56 8.09 8.30
C GLY A 231 -2.67 7.57 9.41
N SER A 232 -1.57 8.27 9.71
CA SER A 232 -0.64 7.86 10.75
C SER A 232 -1.22 8.00 12.16
N SER A 233 -2.13 8.95 12.39
CA SER A 233 -2.79 9.13 13.69
C SER A 233 -4.01 8.21 13.81
N ALA A 234 -5.12 8.52 13.12
CA ALA A 234 -6.38 7.82 13.33
C ALA A 234 -6.30 6.32 13.00
N ALA A 235 -5.89 5.97 11.78
CA ALA A 235 -5.78 4.56 11.38
C ALA A 235 -4.57 3.87 12.06
N GLY A 236 -3.46 4.59 12.25
CA GLY A 236 -2.28 4.06 12.94
C GLY A 236 -2.53 3.75 14.43
N ASP A 237 -3.34 4.52 15.14
CA ASP A 237 -3.71 4.23 16.53
C ASP A 237 -4.58 2.98 16.65
N VAL A 238 -5.52 2.79 15.73
CA VAL A 238 -6.31 1.57 15.66
C VAL A 238 -5.41 0.37 15.38
N ALA A 239 -4.54 0.46 14.37
CA ALA A 239 -3.58 -0.59 14.03
C ALA A 239 -2.70 -0.95 15.23
N SER A 240 -2.14 0.06 15.92
CA SER A 240 -1.30 -0.14 17.09
C SER A 240 -2.01 -0.92 18.19
N ARG A 241 -3.25 -0.54 18.54
CA ARG A 241 -4.03 -1.25 19.57
C ARG A 241 -4.34 -2.69 19.19
N VAL A 242 -4.74 -2.92 17.93
CA VAL A 242 -5.07 -4.27 17.45
C VAL A 242 -3.84 -5.16 17.41
N LEU A 243 -2.74 -4.68 16.81
CA LEU A 243 -1.52 -5.46 16.68
C LEU A 243 -0.91 -5.76 18.06
N ASN A 244 -0.86 -4.78 18.97
CA ASN A 244 -0.40 -5.04 20.33
C ASN A 244 -1.25 -6.11 21.07
N ALA A 245 -2.57 -6.11 20.87
CA ALA A 245 -3.43 -7.14 21.45
C ALA A 245 -3.24 -8.54 20.82
N LEU A 246 -2.86 -8.60 19.53
CA LEU A 246 -2.62 -9.86 18.82
C LEU A 246 -1.28 -10.50 19.16
N VAL A 247 -0.24 -9.70 19.45
CA VAL A 247 1.11 -10.21 19.75
C VAL A 247 1.45 -10.21 21.23
N SER A 248 0.55 -9.70 22.08
CA SER A 248 0.71 -9.81 23.54
C SER A 248 0.47 -11.24 24.00
N PRO A 249 1.31 -11.78 24.89
CA PRO A 249 1.19 -13.14 25.41
C PRO A 249 -0.08 -13.32 26.26
#